data_87e7026e89eee95fe51f9277a6a33eb3
#
_entry.id   87e7026e89eee95fe51f9277a6a33eb3
#
_cell.length_a   1.000
_cell.length_b   1.000
_cell.length_c   1.000
_cell.angle_alpha   90.00
_cell.angle_beta   90.00
_cell.angle_gamma   90.00
#
_symmetry.space_group_name_H-M   'P 1'
#
loop_
_entity.id
_entity.type
_entity.pdbx_description
1 polymer ?
#
loop_
_entity_poly.entity_id
_entity_poly.type
_entity_poly.pdbx_seq_one_letter_code
_entity_poly.pdbx_strand_id
1 'polypeptide(L)' 'TLPVAEKTAYTHEKMVELQQQIDDQELIIEFLEKTEKTFTSLSFDIKNIIEIMKMETL' A
#
# COMPACT_ATOMS: atom_id res chain seq x y z
N THR A 1 10.07 17.38 37.60
CA THR A 1 10.38 17.88 36.26
C THR A 1 11.53 17.12 35.65
N LEU A 2 11.36 16.58 34.46
CA LEU A 2 12.42 15.90 33.75
C LEU A 2 13.47 16.87 33.26
N PRO A 3 14.76 16.51 33.33
CA PRO A 3 15.81 17.30 32.72
C PRO A 3 15.55 17.52 31.21
N VAL A 4 16.05 18.64 30.70
CA VAL A 4 15.87 18.97 29.28
C VAL A 4 16.42 17.88 28.37
N ALA A 5 17.53 17.25 28.73
CA ALA A 5 18.12 16.17 27.96
C ALA A 5 17.16 14.94 27.83
N GLU A 6 16.49 14.60 28.91
CA GLU A 6 15.50 13.47 28.88
C GLU A 6 14.28 13.82 28.08
N LYS A 7 13.79 15.05 28.17
CA LYS A 7 12.68 15.53 27.33
C LYS A 7 13.03 15.47 25.86
N THR A 8 14.23 15.90 25.50
CA THR A 8 14.70 15.89 24.11
C THR A 8 14.81 14.47 23.61
N ALA A 9 15.37 13.55 24.41
CA ALA A 9 15.47 12.14 24.04
C ALA A 9 14.09 11.50 23.85
N TYR A 10 13.16 11.78 24.76
CA TYR A 10 11.79 11.27 24.66
C TYR A 10 11.09 11.79 23.39
N THR A 11 11.22 13.07 23.12
CA THR A 11 10.64 13.69 21.92
C THR A 11 11.23 13.07 20.66
N HIS A 12 12.52 12.83 20.63
CA HIS A 12 13.19 12.19 19.51
C HIS A 12 12.68 10.77 19.29
N GLU A 13 12.56 9.98 20.34
CA GLU A 13 12.01 8.62 20.25
C GLU A 13 10.59 8.64 19.70
N LYS A 14 9.76 9.56 20.18
CA LYS A 14 8.39 9.70 19.73
C LYS A 14 8.32 10.06 18.24
N MET A 15 9.17 10.94 17.80
CA MET A 15 9.24 11.33 16.39
C MET A 15 9.66 10.15 15.50
N VAL A 16 10.63 9.34 15.96
CA VAL A 16 11.05 8.15 15.25
C VAL A 16 9.91 7.13 15.14
N GLU A 17 9.19 6.89 16.24
CA GLU A 17 8.03 6.00 16.25
C GLU A 17 6.96 6.45 15.26
N LEU A 18 6.66 7.74 15.26
CA LEU A 18 5.65 8.31 14.35
C LEU A 18 6.09 8.17 12.89
N GLN A 19 7.35 8.43 12.61
CA GLN A 19 7.89 8.27 11.27
C GLN A 19 7.79 6.81 10.82
N GLN A 20 8.08 5.86 11.71
CA GLN A 20 7.96 4.44 11.42
C GLN A 20 6.51 4.05 11.06
N GLN A 21 5.54 4.58 11.81
CA GLN A 21 4.12 4.34 11.53
C GLN A 21 3.71 4.90 10.17
N ILE A 22 4.18 6.09 9.83
CA ILE A 22 3.92 6.70 8.53
C ILE A 22 4.51 5.83 7.41
N ASP A 23 5.74 5.40 7.55
CA ASP A 23 6.42 4.56 6.57
C ASP A 23 5.69 3.23 6.38
N ASP A 24 5.24 2.60 7.47
CA ASP A 24 4.48 1.36 7.42
C ASP A 24 3.16 1.55 6.68
N GLN A 25 2.46 2.65 6.93
CA GLN A 25 1.20 2.96 6.25
C GLN A 25 1.42 3.22 4.76
N GLU A 26 2.48 3.92 4.39
CA GLU A 26 2.83 4.15 2.99
C GLU A 26 3.09 2.84 2.25
N LEU A 27 3.78 1.90 2.90
CA LEU A 27 4.01 0.57 2.35
C LEU A 27 2.72 -0.19 2.09
N ILE A 28 1.78 -0.12 3.03
CA ILE A 28 0.47 -0.76 2.89
C ILE A 28 -0.31 -0.15 1.73
N ILE A 29 -0.30 1.16 1.61
CA ILE A 29 -0.98 1.86 0.51
C ILE A 29 -0.38 1.46 -0.83
N GLU A 30 0.94 1.42 -0.96
CA GLU A 30 1.61 0.99 -2.18
C GLU A 30 1.24 -0.45 -2.56
N PHE A 31 1.20 -1.34 -1.57
CA PHE A 31 0.80 -2.72 -1.78
C PHE A 31 -0.63 -2.82 -2.30
N LEU A 32 -1.55 -2.07 -1.69
CA LEU A 32 -2.96 -2.05 -2.10
C LEU A 32 -3.14 -1.49 -3.51
N GLU A 33 -2.41 -0.45 -3.85
CA GLU A 33 -2.44 0.14 -5.19
C GLU A 33 -1.94 -0.84 -6.25
N LYS A 34 -0.86 -1.55 -5.98
CA LYS A 34 -0.33 -2.58 -6.89
C LYS A 34 -1.29 -3.75 -7.04
N THR A 35 -1.90 -4.17 -5.93
CA THR A 35 -2.88 -5.24 -5.94
C THR A 35 -4.11 -4.85 -6.77
N GLU A 36 -4.57 -3.62 -6.62
CA GLU A 36 -5.69 -3.10 -7.41
C GLU A 36 -5.37 -3.10 -8.90
N LYS A 37 -4.20 -2.63 -9.28
CA LYS A 37 -3.76 -2.62 -10.68
C LYS A 37 -3.69 -4.04 -11.25
N THR A 38 -3.14 -4.98 -10.50
CA THR A 38 -3.06 -6.38 -10.91
C THR A 38 -4.44 -6.98 -11.10
N PHE A 39 -5.35 -6.70 -10.17
CA PHE A 39 -6.72 -7.20 -10.24
C PHE A 39 -7.45 -6.62 -11.46
N THR A 40 -7.30 -5.34 -11.71
CA THR A 40 -7.91 -4.67 -12.87
C THR A 40 -7.38 -5.27 -14.17
N SER A 41 -6.08 -5.49 -14.26
CA SER A 41 -5.45 -6.09 -15.43
C SER A 41 -5.96 -7.51 -15.67
N LEU A 42 -6.05 -8.34 -14.62
CA LEU A 42 -6.60 -9.69 -14.70
C LEU A 42 -8.05 -9.69 -15.15
N SER A 43 -8.85 -8.80 -14.61
CA SER A 43 -10.26 -8.66 -14.99
C SER A 43 -10.40 -8.31 -16.46
N PHE A 44 -9.53 -7.45 -16.97
CA PHE A 44 -9.50 -7.08 -18.38
C PHE A 44 -9.13 -8.27 -19.27
N ASP A 45 -8.12 -9.04 -18.86
CA ASP A 45 -7.67 -10.22 -19.59
C ASP A 45 -8.78 -11.28 -19.66
N ILE A 46 -9.46 -11.54 -18.55
CA ILE A 46 -10.60 -12.49 -18.50
C ILE A 46 -11.71 -12.05 -19.44
N LYS A 47 -12.04 -10.77 -19.42
CA LYS A 47 -13.06 -10.21 -20.31
C LYS A 47 -12.70 -10.42 -21.77
N ASN A 48 -11.45 -10.18 -22.13
CA ASN A 48 -10.95 -10.37 -23.49
C ASN A 48 -11.01 -11.84 -23.91
N ILE A 49 -10.64 -12.76 -23.02
CA ILE A 49 -10.73 -14.20 -23.28
C ILE A 49 -12.18 -14.60 -23.53
N ILE A 50 -13.09 -14.12 -22.72
CA ILE A 50 -14.52 -14.43 -22.89
C ILE A 50 -15.03 -13.92 -24.25
N GLU A 51 -14.65 -12.73 -24.66
CA GLU A 51 -15.02 -12.17 -25.95
C GLU A 51 -14.50 -13.01 -27.12
N ILE A 52 -13.25 -13.45 -27.04
CA ILE A 52 -12.64 -14.32 -28.04
C ILE A 52 -13.40 -15.66 -28.12
N MET A 53 -13.71 -16.25 -26.97
CA MET A 53 -14.45 -17.49 -26.91
C MET A 53 -15.85 -17.36 -27.54
N LYS A 54 -16.51 -16.23 -27.31
CA LYS A 54 -17.81 -15.95 -27.93
C LYS A 54 -17.70 -15.86 -29.45
N MET A 55 -16.65 -15.26 -29.95
CA MET A 55 -16.42 -15.16 -31.40
C MET A 55 -16.13 -16.50 -32.02
N GLU A 56 -15.46 -17.40 -31.33
CA GLU A 56 -15.19 -18.75 -31.82
C GLU A 56 -16.42 -19.65 -31.89
N THR A 57 -17.40 -19.39 -31.04
CA THR A 57 -18.64 -20.19 -31.00
C THR A 57 -19.74 -19.69 -31.95
N LEU A 58 -19.50 -18.56 -32.56
CA LEU A 58 -20.41 -18.04 -33.60
C LEU A 58 -20.07 -18.70 -34.95
#